data_fe5472f6fdf204bb1475c08b175f1dd1
#
_entry.id   fe5472f6fdf204bb1475c08b175f1dd1
#
_cell.length_a   1.000
_cell.length_b   1.000
_cell.length_c   1.000
_cell.angle_alpha   90.00
_cell.angle_beta   90.00
_cell.angle_gamma   90.00
#
_symmetry.space_group_name_H-M   'P 1'
#
loop_
_entity.id
_entity.type
_entity.pdbx_description
1 polymer ?
#
loop_
_entity_poly.entity_id
_entity_poly.type
_entity_poly.pdbx_seq_one_letter_code
_entity_poly.pdbx_strand_id
1 'polypeptide(L)'
;PDDRYVVMPNQFGIDEFDLNDAFSEQKEHMCSSDLREFIAENHLDLSLNGGNGSHFDARAAFGSHSDSDHIYNTPRAWFMCRYFNPHTKKWDGPDADYTPESDDIPWSMVPEKKITVEDVKYALSSHFQGTPYDPYAAYGEKGMKGAYRSIGINRNDFLSVIQMRPDKERDCHTIEWLAFASNAFNVLVPFYATIDTTPDYFSSTTREVSTDSFYWVSRIIGAMADASYRKSIF
;
A
#
# COMPACT_ATOMS: atom_id res chain seq x y z
N PRO A 1 -0.59 -13.59 -11.13
CA PRO A 1 -1.19 -14.74 -10.42
C PRO A 1 -2.38 -14.28 -9.59
N ASP A 2 -3.48 -15.04 -9.60
CA ASP A 2 -4.76 -14.66 -9.00
C ASP A 2 -4.82 -14.88 -7.48
N ASP A 3 -3.76 -15.39 -6.89
CA ASP A 3 -3.67 -15.79 -5.48
C ASP A 3 -2.74 -14.92 -4.64
N ARG A 4 -2.17 -13.84 -5.22
CA ARG A 4 -1.15 -13.03 -4.58
C ARG A 4 -1.60 -11.57 -4.43
N TYR A 5 -1.05 -10.90 -3.43
CA TYR A 5 -1.11 -9.44 -3.34
C TYR A 5 0.26 -8.82 -3.66
N VAL A 6 0.24 -7.55 -3.98
CA VAL A 6 1.43 -6.73 -4.24
C VAL A 6 1.40 -5.52 -3.31
N VAL A 7 2.55 -5.18 -2.75
CA VAL A 7 2.75 -3.97 -1.95
C VAL A 7 3.68 -3.01 -2.68
N MET A 8 3.22 -1.79 -2.93
CA MET A 8 4.00 -0.76 -3.62
C MET A 8 4.09 0.52 -2.76
N PRO A 9 5.07 0.62 -1.86
CA PRO A 9 5.19 1.71 -0.89
C PRO A 9 5.98 2.92 -1.42
N ASN A 10 5.75 3.35 -2.66
CA ASN A 10 6.54 4.32 -3.41
C ASN A 10 7.96 3.86 -3.76
N GLN A 11 8.15 2.56 -3.91
CA GLN A 11 9.39 1.93 -4.38
C GLN A 11 9.08 0.98 -5.53
N PHE A 12 10.05 0.75 -6.41
CA PHE A 12 10.01 -0.39 -7.32
C PHE A 12 10.03 -1.68 -6.49
N GLY A 13 9.16 -2.62 -6.83
CA GLY A 13 9.04 -3.90 -6.12
C GLY A 13 9.56 -5.09 -6.91
N ILE A 14 9.59 -5.00 -8.24
CA ILE A 14 9.98 -6.12 -9.11
C ILE A 14 11.48 -6.36 -8.99
N ASP A 15 11.85 -7.43 -8.32
CA ASP A 15 13.21 -7.90 -8.10
C ASP A 15 13.62 -9.06 -9.03
N GLU A 16 12.64 -9.71 -9.63
CA GLU A 16 12.82 -10.78 -10.61
C GLU A 16 11.97 -10.52 -11.84
N PHE A 17 12.59 -10.20 -12.98
CA PHE A 17 11.93 -9.99 -14.25
C PHE A 17 12.58 -10.86 -15.32
N ASP A 18 11.85 -11.83 -15.86
CA ASP A 18 12.36 -12.75 -16.86
C ASP A 18 12.40 -12.10 -18.25
N LEU A 19 13.60 -11.73 -18.69
CA LEU A 19 13.83 -11.16 -20.01
C LEU A 19 13.61 -12.15 -21.14
N ASN A 20 13.75 -13.47 -20.90
CA ASN A 20 13.50 -14.47 -21.94
C ASN A 20 12.00 -14.58 -22.21
N ASP A 21 11.16 -14.62 -21.17
CA ASP A 21 9.71 -14.57 -21.35
C ASP A 21 9.27 -13.24 -21.98
N ALA A 22 9.79 -12.12 -21.49
CA ALA A 22 9.41 -10.78 -21.96
C ALA A 22 9.73 -10.54 -23.46
N PHE A 23 10.80 -11.16 -23.97
CA PHE A 23 11.20 -11.04 -25.38
C PHE A 23 10.75 -12.23 -26.27
N SER A 24 9.95 -13.16 -25.72
CA SER A 24 9.45 -14.32 -26.48
C SER A 24 7.94 -14.48 -26.37
N GLU A 25 7.46 -15.31 -25.45
CA GLU A 25 6.06 -15.70 -25.34
C GLU A 25 5.20 -14.69 -24.57
N GLN A 26 5.81 -13.83 -23.77
CA GLN A 26 5.16 -12.78 -22.98
C GLN A 26 4.01 -13.29 -22.09
N LYS A 27 4.19 -14.43 -21.46
CA LYS A 27 3.17 -15.07 -20.61
C LYS A 27 2.98 -14.34 -19.29
N GLU A 28 4.09 -13.99 -18.63
CA GLU A 28 4.10 -13.39 -17.31
C GLU A 28 4.81 -12.04 -17.30
N HIS A 29 5.71 -11.80 -18.24
CA HIS A 29 6.53 -10.59 -18.32
C HIS A 29 6.39 -9.90 -19.69
N MET A 30 6.25 -8.60 -19.66
CA MET A 30 6.21 -7.77 -20.88
C MET A 30 6.98 -6.47 -20.63
N CYS A 31 7.77 -6.06 -21.61
CA CYS A 31 8.54 -4.81 -21.56
C CYS A 31 8.58 -4.14 -22.95
N SER A 32 9.17 -2.96 -23.00
CA SER A 32 9.50 -2.31 -24.25
C SER A 32 10.56 -3.09 -25.02
N SER A 33 10.54 -3.00 -26.34
CA SER A 33 11.45 -3.74 -27.22
C SER A 33 12.92 -3.34 -27.07
N ASP A 34 13.18 -2.17 -26.53
CA ASP A 34 14.50 -1.56 -26.32
C ASP A 34 15.08 -1.75 -24.92
N LEU A 35 14.40 -2.49 -24.04
CA LEU A 35 14.84 -2.63 -22.64
C LEU A 35 16.28 -3.17 -22.52
N ARG A 36 16.67 -4.16 -23.38
CA ARG A 36 18.05 -4.70 -23.34
C ARG A 36 19.09 -3.66 -23.74
N GLU A 37 18.80 -2.86 -24.76
CA GLU A 37 19.66 -1.77 -25.22
C GLU A 37 19.75 -0.69 -24.12
N PHE A 38 18.61 -0.35 -23.52
CA PHE A 38 18.55 0.60 -22.42
C PHE A 38 19.38 0.15 -21.21
N ILE A 39 19.29 -1.12 -20.81
CA ILE A 39 20.12 -1.69 -19.72
C ILE A 39 21.61 -1.52 -20.04
N ALA A 40 22.03 -1.87 -21.26
CA ALA A 40 23.43 -1.79 -21.69
C ALA A 40 23.94 -0.34 -21.77
N GLU A 41 23.16 0.56 -22.39
CA GLU A 41 23.54 1.96 -22.57
C GLU A 41 23.63 2.74 -21.27
N ASN A 42 22.82 2.36 -20.29
CA ASN A 42 22.77 3.03 -18.97
C ASN A 42 23.59 2.30 -17.89
N HIS A 43 24.39 1.29 -18.28
CA HIS A 43 25.28 0.56 -17.36
C HIS A 43 24.52 -0.11 -16.20
N LEU A 44 23.32 -0.65 -16.47
CA LEU A 44 22.48 -1.34 -15.49
C LEU A 44 22.70 -2.86 -15.49
N ASP A 45 23.74 -3.34 -16.12
CA ASP A 45 24.09 -4.75 -16.26
C ASP A 45 24.40 -5.45 -14.94
N LEU A 46 24.78 -4.70 -13.89
CA LEU A 46 24.91 -5.25 -12.52
C LEU A 46 23.57 -5.71 -11.93
N SER A 47 22.46 -5.23 -12.47
CA SER A 47 21.11 -5.67 -12.09
C SER A 47 20.64 -6.91 -12.85
N LEU A 48 21.48 -7.48 -13.72
CA LEU A 48 21.20 -8.73 -14.44
C LEU A 48 21.63 -9.92 -13.60
N ASN A 49 20.67 -10.78 -13.29
CA ASN A 49 20.85 -12.02 -12.53
C ASN A 49 20.64 -13.23 -13.44
N GLY A 50 20.93 -14.44 -12.89
CA GLY A 50 20.86 -15.68 -13.62
C GLY A 50 22.12 -15.98 -14.43
N GLY A 51 22.36 -17.25 -14.72
CA GLY A 51 23.62 -17.72 -15.33
C GLY A 51 23.94 -17.18 -16.72
N ASN A 52 23.05 -16.46 -17.36
CA ASN A 52 23.17 -15.86 -18.70
C ASN A 52 22.57 -14.45 -18.77
N GLY A 53 22.36 -13.76 -17.64
CA GLY A 53 21.72 -12.47 -17.60
C GLY A 53 20.25 -12.49 -18.08
N SER A 54 19.54 -13.57 -17.82
CA SER A 54 18.14 -13.74 -18.24
C SER A 54 17.16 -13.01 -17.34
N HIS A 55 17.53 -12.75 -16.08
CA HIS A 55 16.69 -12.07 -15.11
C HIS A 55 17.21 -10.64 -14.86
N PHE A 56 16.28 -9.70 -14.81
CA PHE A 56 16.57 -8.30 -14.54
C PHE A 56 15.95 -7.88 -13.22
N ASP A 57 16.75 -7.36 -12.32
CA ASP A 57 16.30 -6.77 -11.07
C ASP A 57 15.96 -5.29 -11.28
N ALA A 58 14.69 -5.01 -11.60
CA ALA A 58 14.21 -3.65 -11.81
C ALA A 58 14.21 -2.83 -10.50
N ARG A 59 14.07 -3.50 -9.35
CA ARG A 59 14.17 -2.85 -8.04
C ARG A 59 15.59 -2.32 -7.80
N ALA A 60 16.61 -3.12 -8.06
CA ALA A 60 18.00 -2.70 -7.94
C ALA A 60 18.37 -1.63 -8.96
N ALA A 61 17.84 -1.70 -10.19
CA ALA A 61 18.17 -0.76 -11.26
C ALA A 61 17.50 0.61 -11.12
N PHE A 62 16.23 0.65 -10.74
CA PHE A 62 15.40 1.87 -10.76
C PHE A 62 14.91 2.30 -9.39
N GLY A 63 15.01 1.44 -8.38
CA GLY A 63 14.58 1.73 -7.02
C GLY A 63 15.55 2.67 -6.32
N SER A 64 15.04 3.42 -5.35
CA SER A 64 15.89 4.12 -4.39
C SER A 64 16.21 3.21 -3.21
N HIS A 65 17.42 3.35 -2.68
CA HIS A 65 17.93 2.62 -1.50
C HIS A 65 18.56 3.62 -0.52
N SER A 66 17.88 4.73 -0.31
CA SER A 66 18.37 5.81 0.54
C SER A 66 17.88 5.66 1.98
N ASP A 67 18.56 6.28 2.94
CA ASP A 67 18.14 6.33 4.35
C ASP A 67 16.69 6.85 4.50
N SER A 68 16.22 7.68 3.57
CA SER A 68 14.83 8.16 3.57
C SER A 68 13.82 7.04 3.27
N ASP A 69 14.19 6.03 2.50
CA ASP A 69 13.31 4.89 2.23
C ASP A 69 13.04 4.08 3.49
N HIS A 70 14.04 3.97 4.38
CA HIS A 70 13.92 3.31 5.67
C HIS A 70 12.99 4.05 6.67
N ILE A 71 12.59 5.28 6.34
CA ILE A 71 11.60 6.04 7.13
C ILE A 71 10.24 6.09 6.42
N TYR A 72 10.26 6.24 5.09
CA TYR A 72 9.05 6.54 4.31
C TYR A 72 8.48 5.35 3.56
N ASN A 73 9.27 4.36 3.20
CA ASN A 73 8.86 3.33 2.24
C ASN A 73 8.88 1.91 2.82
N THR A 74 10.05 1.39 3.18
CA THR A 74 10.20 0.01 3.67
C THR A 74 9.36 -0.31 4.91
N PRO A 75 9.22 0.61 5.91
CA PRO A 75 8.37 0.33 7.07
C PRO A 75 6.90 0.12 6.71
N ARG A 76 6.40 0.80 5.68
CA ARG A 76 5.02 0.63 5.22
C ARG A 76 4.83 -0.73 4.56
N ALA A 77 5.80 -1.17 3.73
CA ALA A 77 5.79 -2.52 3.16
C ALA A 77 5.86 -3.58 4.25
N TRP A 78 6.78 -3.43 5.21
CA TRP A 78 6.92 -4.31 6.36
C TRP A 78 5.60 -4.49 7.11
N PHE A 79 4.91 -3.40 7.43
CA PHE A 79 3.64 -3.47 8.16
C PHE A 79 2.56 -4.20 7.37
N MET A 80 2.42 -3.91 6.08
CA MET A 80 1.41 -4.57 5.24
C MET A 80 1.69 -6.07 5.08
N CYS A 81 2.93 -6.44 4.81
CA CYS A 81 3.32 -7.84 4.71
C CYS A 81 3.16 -8.58 6.04
N ARG A 82 3.53 -7.96 7.15
CA ARG A 82 3.30 -8.50 8.51
C ARG A 82 1.81 -8.71 8.82
N TYR A 83 0.95 -7.83 8.33
CA TYR A 83 -0.50 -7.95 8.55
C TYR A 83 -1.12 -9.08 7.73
N PHE A 84 -0.75 -9.22 6.45
CA PHE A 84 -1.31 -10.25 5.57
C PHE A 84 -0.67 -11.64 5.74
N ASN A 85 0.56 -11.68 6.26
CA ASN A 85 1.35 -12.90 6.43
C ASN A 85 2.00 -12.97 7.83
N PRO A 86 1.23 -12.94 8.92
CA PRO A 86 1.79 -12.83 10.27
C PRO A 86 2.62 -14.05 10.72
N HIS A 87 2.46 -15.21 10.09
CA HIS A 87 3.14 -16.46 10.49
C HIS A 87 4.08 -17.03 9.41
N THR A 88 3.93 -16.61 8.16
CA THR A 88 4.77 -17.09 7.03
C THR A 88 6.22 -16.65 7.20
N LYS A 89 6.43 -15.51 7.84
CA LYS A 89 7.72 -14.92 8.13
C LYS A 89 7.77 -14.43 9.57
N LYS A 90 8.99 -14.30 10.11
CA LYS A 90 9.21 -13.66 11.41
C LYS A 90 9.39 -12.16 11.21
N TRP A 91 8.47 -11.39 11.74
CA TRP A 91 8.44 -9.92 11.57
C TRP A 91 8.93 -9.15 12.79
N ASP A 92 9.06 -9.81 13.94
CA ASP A 92 9.36 -9.18 15.22
C ASP A 92 10.49 -9.93 15.95
N GLY A 93 11.21 -9.21 16.78
CA GLY A 93 12.26 -9.78 17.63
C GLY A 93 13.64 -9.82 16.97
N PRO A 94 14.65 -10.33 17.70
CA PRO A 94 16.06 -10.30 17.25
C PRO A 94 16.33 -11.26 16.07
N ASP A 95 15.49 -12.28 15.88
CA ASP A 95 15.61 -13.26 14.80
C ASP A 95 14.58 -13.00 13.70
N ALA A 96 14.12 -11.76 13.51
CA ALA A 96 13.18 -11.40 12.46
C ALA A 96 13.80 -11.63 11.07
N ASP A 97 13.02 -12.22 10.16
CA ASP A 97 13.42 -12.35 8.75
C ASP A 97 13.53 -10.98 8.08
N TYR A 98 12.64 -10.07 8.46
CA TYR A 98 12.58 -8.69 7.97
C TYR A 98 12.30 -7.70 9.08
N THR A 99 12.99 -6.58 9.04
CA THR A 99 12.77 -5.41 9.88
C THR A 99 12.06 -4.30 9.10
N PRO A 100 11.54 -3.26 9.74
CA PRO A 100 10.97 -2.12 9.02
C PRO A 100 11.94 -1.44 8.05
N GLU A 101 13.25 -1.62 8.23
CA GLU A 101 14.30 -0.98 7.43
C GLU A 101 14.94 -1.93 6.40
N SER A 102 14.41 -3.15 6.26
CA SER A 102 14.94 -4.12 5.28
C SER A 102 14.64 -3.68 3.84
N ASP A 103 15.65 -3.75 2.99
CA ASP A 103 15.51 -3.41 1.56
C ASP A 103 14.91 -4.56 0.73
N ASP A 104 14.98 -5.78 1.22
CA ASP A 104 14.59 -7.01 0.55
C ASP A 104 13.21 -7.55 0.97
N ILE A 105 12.35 -6.71 1.55
CA ILE A 105 10.97 -7.09 1.90
C ILE A 105 10.25 -7.55 0.63
N PRO A 106 9.63 -8.74 0.64
CA PRO A 106 8.92 -9.25 -0.52
C PRO A 106 7.82 -8.29 -0.98
N TRP A 107 7.84 -7.91 -2.25
CA TRP A 107 6.83 -7.01 -2.83
C TRP A 107 5.52 -7.73 -3.18
N SER A 108 5.55 -9.07 -3.28
CA SER A 108 4.39 -9.91 -3.60
C SER A 108 4.43 -11.21 -2.80
N MET A 109 3.32 -11.54 -2.15
CA MET A 109 3.19 -12.78 -1.37
C MET A 109 1.78 -13.37 -1.54
N VAL A 110 1.66 -14.68 -1.31
CA VAL A 110 0.36 -15.34 -1.11
C VAL A 110 -0.10 -15.01 0.32
N PRO A 111 -1.25 -14.36 0.52
CA PRO A 111 -1.72 -14.03 1.86
C PRO A 111 -2.15 -15.28 2.63
N GLU A 112 -1.99 -15.29 3.94
CA GLU A 112 -2.40 -16.42 4.79
C GLU A 112 -3.92 -16.61 4.88
N LYS A 113 -4.68 -15.58 4.54
CA LYS A 113 -6.15 -15.61 4.45
C LYS A 113 -6.62 -14.76 3.28
N LYS A 114 -7.85 -15.01 2.81
CA LYS A 114 -8.47 -14.16 1.80
C LYS A 114 -8.57 -12.72 2.30
N ILE A 115 -8.06 -11.78 1.50
CA ILE A 115 -8.09 -10.35 1.79
C ILE A 115 -9.48 -9.80 1.46
N THR A 116 -10.08 -9.09 2.42
CA THR A 116 -11.36 -8.39 2.27
C THR A 116 -11.14 -6.89 2.05
N VAL A 117 -12.21 -6.17 1.69
CA VAL A 117 -12.18 -4.69 1.59
C VAL A 117 -11.83 -4.06 2.95
N GLU A 118 -12.32 -4.65 4.03
CA GLU A 118 -12.02 -4.21 5.40
C GLU A 118 -10.54 -4.41 5.75
N ASP A 119 -9.94 -5.52 5.33
CA ASP A 119 -8.49 -5.76 5.51
C ASP A 119 -7.67 -4.71 4.74
N VAL A 120 -8.06 -4.38 3.50
CA VAL A 120 -7.41 -3.34 2.71
C VAL A 120 -7.55 -1.97 3.40
N LYS A 121 -8.76 -1.63 3.87
CA LYS A 121 -8.97 -0.40 4.63
C LYS A 121 -8.09 -0.34 5.86
N TYR A 122 -8.04 -1.42 6.64
CA TYR A 122 -7.21 -1.49 7.84
C TYR A 122 -5.72 -1.25 7.52
N ALA A 123 -5.18 -1.95 6.52
CA ALA A 123 -3.80 -1.82 6.10
C ALA A 123 -3.47 -0.39 5.62
N LEU A 124 -4.32 0.18 4.76
CA LEU A 124 -4.13 1.53 4.21
C LEU A 124 -4.46 2.66 5.20
N SER A 125 -5.10 2.35 6.31
CA SER A 125 -5.35 3.28 7.42
C SER A 125 -4.32 3.15 8.55
N SER A 126 -3.32 2.29 8.37
CA SER A 126 -2.39 1.94 9.42
C SER A 126 -1.49 3.10 9.85
N HIS A 127 -1.30 3.18 11.16
CA HIS A 127 -0.30 4.01 11.84
C HIS A 127 0.69 3.15 12.67
N PHE A 128 0.95 1.91 12.22
CA PHE A 128 1.77 0.92 12.92
C PHE A 128 1.17 0.43 14.26
N GLN A 129 -0.14 0.45 14.38
CA GLN A 129 -0.84 -0.01 15.58
C GLN A 129 -0.43 -1.46 15.95
N GLY A 130 -0.26 -1.68 17.26
CA GLY A 130 0.21 -2.96 17.76
C GLY A 130 1.73 -3.20 17.64
N THR A 131 2.49 -2.18 17.24
CA THR A 131 3.95 -2.20 17.19
C THR A 131 4.57 -1.11 18.06
N PRO A 132 5.87 -1.16 18.39
CA PRO A 132 6.56 -0.09 19.11
C PRO A 132 6.60 1.25 18.39
N TYR A 133 6.33 1.26 17.08
CA TYR A 133 6.44 2.43 16.19
C TYR A 133 5.16 3.26 16.12
N ASP A 134 4.06 2.77 16.72
CA ASP A 134 2.78 3.47 16.75
C ASP A 134 2.90 4.84 17.44
N PRO A 135 2.69 5.95 16.74
CA PRO A 135 2.79 7.29 17.33
C PRO A 135 1.77 7.53 18.46
N TYR A 136 0.67 6.80 18.46
CA TYR A 136 -0.41 6.93 19.44
C TYR A 136 -0.31 5.95 20.62
N ALA A 137 0.59 4.97 20.55
CA ALA A 137 0.72 3.96 21.59
C ALA A 137 1.10 4.55 22.97
N ALA A 138 0.59 3.93 24.02
CA ALA A 138 1.00 4.23 25.38
C ALA A 138 2.36 3.59 25.76
N TYR A 139 2.77 2.55 25.04
CA TYR A 139 3.97 1.75 25.23
C TYR A 139 4.99 2.01 24.12
N GLY A 140 6.15 1.46 24.25
CA GLY A 140 7.28 1.62 23.33
C GLY A 140 8.38 2.51 23.91
N GLU A 141 9.60 2.31 23.46
CA GLU A 141 10.76 3.09 23.87
C GLU A 141 10.69 4.53 23.34
N LYS A 142 11.31 5.43 24.09
CA LYS A 142 11.41 6.83 23.65
C LYS A 142 12.27 6.89 22.39
N GLY A 143 11.69 7.43 21.31
CA GLY A 143 12.33 7.51 20.01
C GLY A 143 11.82 6.50 18.97
N MET A 144 11.17 5.40 19.39
CA MET A 144 10.56 4.45 18.46
C MET A 144 9.18 4.92 17.96
N LYS A 145 8.42 5.60 18.82
CA LYS A 145 7.10 6.11 18.45
C LYS A 145 7.18 7.16 17.36
N GLY A 146 6.49 6.91 16.25
CA GLY A 146 6.50 7.81 15.11
C GLY A 146 7.86 7.92 14.41
N ALA A 147 8.76 6.94 14.60
CA ALA A 147 10.03 6.87 13.88
C ALA A 147 9.80 6.75 12.37
N TYR A 148 8.73 6.07 11.98
CA TYR A 148 8.39 5.83 10.59
C TYR A 148 7.12 6.57 10.18
N ARG A 149 7.04 6.91 8.89
CA ARG A 149 5.88 7.56 8.32
C ARG A 149 4.72 6.57 8.20
N SER A 150 3.64 6.86 8.92
CA SER A 150 2.41 6.07 8.86
C SER A 150 1.82 6.02 7.45
N ILE A 151 1.12 4.92 7.11
CA ILE A 151 0.36 4.77 5.88
C ILE A 151 -0.86 5.69 5.94
N GLY A 152 -1.71 5.49 6.95
CA GLY A 152 -2.91 6.29 7.21
C GLY A 152 -2.62 7.51 8.07
N ILE A 153 -1.95 8.52 7.53
CA ILE A 153 -1.70 9.76 8.24
C ILE A 153 -2.94 10.64 8.25
N ASN A 154 -3.06 11.53 9.24
CA ASN A 154 -4.21 12.43 9.42
C ASN A 154 -4.45 13.41 8.26
N ARG A 155 -3.44 13.66 7.43
CA ARG A 155 -3.51 14.56 6.26
C ARG A 155 -3.79 13.85 4.93
N ASN A 156 -4.13 12.56 4.95
CA ASN A 156 -4.58 11.89 3.73
C ASN A 156 -5.82 12.61 3.18
N ASP A 157 -5.85 12.79 1.86
CA ASP A 157 -7.00 13.43 1.21
C ASP A 157 -8.13 12.42 1.04
N PHE A 158 -7.84 11.26 0.52
CA PHE A 158 -8.79 10.17 0.36
C PHE A 158 -8.09 8.81 0.33
N LEU A 159 -8.89 7.76 0.51
CA LEU A 159 -8.54 6.37 0.26
C LEU A 159 -9.54 5.82 -0.75
N SER A 160 -9.06 5.19 -1.80
CA SER A 160 -9.87 4.50 -2.79
C SER A 160 -9.50 3.02 -2.85
N VAL A 161 -10.52 2.16 -2.91
CA VAL A 161 -10.36 0.71 -3.13
C VAL A 161 -11.28 0.30 -4.27
N ILE A 162 -10.70 -0.20 -5.36
CA ILE A 162 -11.46 -0.73 -6.49
C ILE A 162 -11.62 -2.23 -6.30
N GLN A 163 -12.87 -2.67 -6.17
CA GLN A 163 -13.23 -4.08 -6.05
C GLN A 163 -13.85 -4.59 -7.36
N MET A 164 -13.18 -5.52 -8.00
CA MET A 164 -13.69 -6.21 -9.18
C MET A 164 -14.36 -7.52 -8.77
N ARG A 165 -15.58 -7.77 -9.25
CA ARG A 165 -16.42 -8.93 -8.92
C ARG A 165 -16.88 -9.62 -10.20
N PRO A 166 -16.01 -10.37 -10.88
CA PRO A 166 -16.29 -10.97 -12.20
C PRO A 166 -17.46 -11.95 -12.22
N ASP A 167 -17.89 -12.42 -11.05
CA ASP A 167 -19.04 -13.32 -10.86
C ASP A 167 -20.41 -12.59 -10.82
N LYS A 168 -20.41 -11.25 -10.81
CA LYS A 168 -21.61 -10.42 -10.76
C LYS A 168 -22.03 -9.91 -12.13
N GLU A 169 -23.29 -9.49 -12.23
CA GLU A 169 -23.82 -8.81 -13.40
C GLU A 169 -22.99 -7.52 -13.69
N ARG A 170 -22.94 -7.13 -14.96
CA ARG A 170 -22.16 -5.99 -15.45
C ARG A 170 -22.33 -4.73 -14.60
N ASP A 171 -23.56 -4.39 -14.25
CA ASP A 171 -23.88 -3.17 -13.51
C ASP A 171 -23.42 -3.21 -12.04
N CYS A 172 -23.19 -4.42 -11.53
CA CYS A 172 -22.68 -4.65 -10.17
C CYS A 172 -21.25 -5.17 -10.14
N HIS A 173 -20.58 -5.25 -11.29
CA HIS A 173 -19.28 -5.91 -11.44
C HIS A 173 -18.15 -5.18 -10.68
N THR A 174 -18.13 -3.86 -10.75
CA THR A 174 -17.05 -3.04 -10.17
C THR A 174 -17.62 -2.04 -9.18
N ILE A 175 -17.02 -2.02 -8.00
CA ILE A 175 -17.31 -1.03 -6.95
C ILE A 175 -16.03 -0.26 -6.64
N GLU A 176 -16.12 1.06 -6.60
CA GLU A 176 -15.15 1.92 -5.97
C GLU A 176 -15.63 2.26 -4.56
N TRP A 177 -14.77 1.99 -3.59
CA TRP A 177 -14.99 2.31 -2.18
C TRP A 177 -14.15 3.54 -1.84
N LEU A 178 -14.79 4.61 -1.41
CA LEU A 178 -14.13 5.88 -1.08
C LEU A 178 -14.26 6.24 0.41
N ALA A 179 -13.15 6.69 1.00
CA ALA A 179 -13.14 7.37 2.29
C ALA A 179 -12.33 8.65 2.18
N PHE A 180 -12.80 9.73 2.78
CA PHE A 180 -12.10 11.02 2.81
C PHE A 180 -11.41 11.29 4.14
N ALA A 181 -10.36 12.09 4.10
CA ALA A 181 -9.58 12.55 5.25
C ALA A 181 -8.89 11.40 6.03
N SER A 182 -8.83 11.48 7.36
CA SER A 182 -8.15 10.49 8.19
C SER A 182 -8.81 9.12 8.08
N ASN A 183 -8.18 8.22 7.35
CA ASN A 183 -8.74 6.91 6.99
C ASN A 183 -9.08 6.04 8.21
N ALA A 184 -8.38 6.21 9.33
CA ALA A 184 -8.61 5.43 10.55
C ALA A 184 -10.01 5.68 11.15
N PHE A 185 -10.57 6.87 10.97
CA PHE A 185 -11.83 7.30 11.60
C PHE A 185 -13.00 7.42 10.63
N ASN A 186 -12.78 7.21 9.34
CA ASN A 186 -13.79 7.38 8.30
C ASN A 186 -14.22 6.04 7.72
N VAL A 187 -15.43 6.04 7.17
CA VAL A 187 -16.02 4.86 6.55
C VAL A 187 -15.74 4.85 5.06
N LEU A 188 -15.63 3.65 4.49
CA LEU A 188 -15.66 3.44 3.05
C LEU A 188 -17.11 3.50 2.56
N VAL A 189 -17.37 4.33 1.58
CA VAL A 189 -18.67 4.44 0.90
C VAL A 189 -18.55 3.81 -0.48
N PRO A 190 -19.45 2.87 -0.84
CA PRO A 190 -19.40 2.19 -2.13
C PRO A 190 -20.08 3.00 -3.24
N PHE A 191 -19.45 3.03 -4.41
CA PHE A 191 -20.01 3.54 -5.66
C PHE A 191 -19.84 2.50 -6.76
N TYR A 192 -20.93 2.14 -7.42
CA TYR A 192 -20.82 1.30 -8.61
C TYR A 192 -20.19 2.09 -9.76
N ALA A 193 -19.28 1.48 -10.51
CA ALA A 193 -18.61 2.14 -11.63
C ALA A 193 -19.55 2.53 -12.80
N THR A 194 -20.78 2.05 -12.76
CA THR A 194 -21.83 2.30 -13.79
C THR A 194 -22.81 3.40 -13.41
N ILE A 195 -22.62 4.09 -12.28
CA ILE A 195 -23.49 5.21 -11.92
C ILE A 195 -23.23 6.43 -12.77
N ASP A 196 -24.28 7.16 -13.12
CA ASP A 196 -24.20 8.41 -13.89
C ASP A 196 -24.03 9.63 -12.97
N THR A 197 -24.55 9.57 -11.75
CA THR A 197 -24.54 10.68 -10.81
C THR A 197 -24.35 10.19 -9.38
N THR A 198 -23.82 11.06 -8.52
CA THR A 198 -23.76 10.85 -7.07
C THR A 198 -24.70 11.83 -6.37
N PRO A 199 -25.22 11.50 -5.18
CA PRO A 199 -25.96 12.45 -4.37
C PRO A 199 -25.11 13.72 -4.08
N ASP A 200 -25.76 14.89 -3.99
CA ASP A 200 -25.10 16.18 -3.75
C ASP A 200 -24.20 16.14 -2.50
N TYR A 201 -24.57 15.41 -1.49
CA TYR A 201 -23.79 15.22 -0.26
C TYR A 201 -22.35 14.72 -0.53
N PHE A 202 -22.12 13.94 -1.58
CA PHE A 202 -20.81 13.43 -1.98
C PHE A 202 -20.09 14.32 -3.00
N SER A 203 -20.82 15.08 -3.80
CA SER A 203 -20.26 15.87 -4.92
C SER A 203 -20.11 17.36 -4.61
N SER A 204 -20.88 17.89 -3.65
CA SER A 204 -20.95 19.33 -3.37
C SER A 204 -20.00 19.75 -2.25
N THR A 205 -18.71 19.75 -2.52
CA THR A 205 -17.71 20.27 -1.58
C THR A 205 -17.40 21.72 -1.89
N THR A 206 -17.62 22.62 -0.92
CA THR A 206 -17.31 24.05 -1.00
C THR A 206 -16.06 24.39 -0.21
N ARG A 207 -15.61 25.65 -0.24
CA ARG A 207 -14.51 26.15 0.60
C ARG A 207 -14.92 26.34 2.07
N GLU A 208 -16.21 26.41 2.34
CA GLU A 208 -16.74 26.61 3.68
C GLU A 208 -16.97 25.25 4.36
N VAL A 209 -16.53 25.14 5.60
CA VAL A 209 -16.72 23.95 6.42
C VAL A 209 -18.20 23.81 6.77
N SER A 210 -18.80 22.68 6.45
CA SER A 210 -20.21 22.43 6.70
C SER A 210 -20.46 20.94 6.95
N THR A 211 -21.58 20.61 7.59
CA THR A 211 -22.05 19.24 7.76
C THR A 211 -22.84 18.72 6.55
N ASP A 212 -23.01 19.53 5.53
CA ASP A 212 -23.79 19.22 4.33
C ASP A 212 -22.92 18.55 3.22
N SER A 213 -21.66 18.29 3.53
CA SER A 213 -20.71 17.66 2.63
C SER A 213 -20.00 16.47 3.31
N PHE A 214 -19.98 15.34 2.65
CA PHE A 214 -19.28 14.14 3.10
C PHE A 214 -17.80 14.39 3.37
N TYR A 215 -17.14 15.18 2.53
CA TYR A 215 -15.75 15.57 2.71
C TYR A 215 -15.53 16.30 4.05
N TRP A 216 -16.33 17.36 4.31
CA TRP A 216 -16.15 18.16 5.53
C TRP A 216 -16.56 17.41 6.80
N VAL A 217 -17.63 16.61 6.75
CA VAL A 217 -18.01 15.76 7.89
C VAL A 217 -16.88 14.77 8.21
N SER A 218 -16.28 14.16 7.21
CA SER A 218 -15.14 13.25 7.39
C SER A 218 -13.93 13.97 8.00
N ARG A 219 -13.64 15.21 7.57
CA ARG A 219 -12.58 16.05 8.15
C ARG A 219 -12.85 16.42 9.60
N ILE A 220 -14.08 16.79 9.93
CA ILE A 220 -14.50 17.13 11.29
C ILE A 220 -14.37 15.93 12.22
N ILE A 221 -14.89 14.76 11.81
CA ILE A 221 -14.80 13.50 12.57
C ILE A 221 -13.34 13.15 12.82
N GLY A 222 -12.51 13.18 11.77
CA GLY A 222 -11.07 12.90 11.88
C GLY A 222 -10.36 13.83 12.86
N ALA A 223 -10.62 15.14 12.80
CA ALA A 223 -10.03 16.12 13.70
C ALA A 223 -10.47 15.94 15.16
N MET A 224 -11.76 15.68 15.39
CA MET A 224 -12.30 15.41 16.73
C MET A 224 -11.75 14.12 17.34
N ALA A 225 -11.63 13.09 16.52
CA ALA A 225 -11.09 11.79 16.93
C ALA A 225 -9.60 11.88 17.24
N ASP A 226 -8.82 12.60 16.42
CA ASP A 226 -7.38 12.79 16.61
C ASP A 226 -7.09 13.56 17.91
N ALA A 227 -7.88 14.57 18.22
CA ALA A 227 -7.77 15.34 19.47
C ALA A 227 -7.93 14.47 20.74
N SER A 228 -8.61 13.32 20.64
CA SER A 228 -8.83 12.40 21.75
C SER A 228 -8.62 10.94 21.33
N TYR A 229 -7.60 10.67 20.53
CA TYR A 229 -7.35 9.42 19.83
C TYR A 229 -7.59 8.18 20.69
N ARG A 230 -7.00 8.11 21.89
CA ARG A 230 -7.13 6.95 22.78
C ARG A 230 -8.56 6.65 23.24
N LYS A 231 -9.45 7.64 23.19
CA LYS A 231 -10.87 7.47 23.54
C LYS A 231 -11.72 7.12 22.32
N SER A 232 -11.21 7.46 21.14
CA SER A 232 -11.96 7.35 19.87
C SER A 232 -11.70 6.05 19.13
N ILE A 233 -10.60 5.34 19.47
CA ILE A 233 -10.18 4.09 18.78
C ILE A 233 -10.87 2.83 19.32
N PHE A 234 -11.64 2.93 20.41
CA PHE A 234 -12.37 1.82 21.05
C PHE A 234 -13.85 1.84 20.75
#